data_ee87bde17f5129d81ce3af8f06c899a1
#
_entry.id   ee87bde17f5129d81ce3af8f06c899a1
#
_cell.length_a   1.000
_cell.length_b   1.000
_cell.length_c   1.000
_cell.angle_alpha   90.00
_cell.angle_beta   90.00
_cell.angle_gamma   90.00
#
_symmetry.space_group_name_H-M   'P 1'
#
loop_
_entity.id
_entity.type
_entity.pdbx_description
1 polymer ?
#
loop_
_entity_poly.entity_id
_entity_poly.type
_entity_poly.pdbx_seq_one_letter_code
_entity_poly.pdbx_strand_id
1 'polypeptide(L)'
;MNDQQLSLFELQRQIKGSLDDTFSLPVWVKAEISEMTVNRSGHCYLDLIETEQGTDTVIARCRATIWSYTFRMLKPYFETTTGQVFTEGLKVLLQVKVEYHEVYGFSLNIRDIDPVYTLGDMARQRREIIRRLEEDGVLEMNKELELPLVPQRIAIISSPTAAGLQDFLDQLHNNPHKFVFYTKLFPAVMQGNEAPGSITKALEQLFEYEDLFDAVAIIRGGGAQIDLACFDNYELAFNVAQFPLPVITGIGHDKDDTVIDMVAHTRMKTPTAVAEFLISGALQFSQQLNELEKHFTELVNDQLEENKNRLNNAAEELNNLVNKMIVAQQNRLNIARIQLANRSEAFLKNQFSDLKQISAIAKNQTHRYVTRQNHLLEQSGNKLNFAFRQQVLKNKSLLQQFQNLIKFRSIETIKTEKKNLNSIQEKLRLVDPQNILKRGYSLTMLNGKILKSVQLVKEGNLLETRLSDGTLESTVKRISNSQ
;
A
#
# COMPACT_ATOMS: atom_id res chain seq x y z
N MET A 1 -48.98 58.51 6.18
CA MET A 1 -48.15 57.33 6.48
C MET A 1 -48.58 56.88 7.90
N ASN A 2 -49.35 55.79 8.00
CA ASN A 2 -49.72 55.23 9.27
C ASN A 2 -48.48 54.60 9.92
N ASP A 3 -47.85 55.24 10.89
CA ASP A 3 -46.88 54.68 11.77
C ASP A 3 -47.59 53.65 12.65
N GLN A 4 -47.74 52.43 12.12
CA GLN A 4 -48.13 51.27 12.93
C GLN A 4 -46.99 50.93 13.88
N GLN A 5 -47.04 51.50 15.07
CA GLN A 5 -46.14 51.07 16.16
C GLN A 5 -46.57 49.66 16.61
N LEU A 6 -45.78 48.68 16.32
CA LEU A 6 -45.98 47.30 16.80
C LEU A 6 -45.15 47.07 18.07
N SER A 7 -45.71 46.36 19.03
CA SER A 7 -44.92 45.83 20.11
C SER A 7 -43.96 44.74 19.56
N LEU A 8 -42.89 44.50 20.27
CA LEU A 8 -41.94 43.43 19.88
C LEU A 8 -42.67 42.08 19.76
N PHE A 9 -43.59 41.78 20.65
CA PHE A 9 -44.38 40.57 20.61
C PHE A 9 -45.29 40.50 19.38
N GLU A 10 -45.95 41.58 19.03
CA GLU A 10 -46.78 41.64 17.81
C GLU A 10 -45.97 41.45 16.54
N LEU A 11 -44.77 42.06 16.45
CA LEU A 11 -43.86 41.87 15.36
C LEU A 11 -43.42 40.38 15.24
N GLN A 12 -43.01 39.80 16.39
CA GLN A 12 -42.60 38.40 16.44
C GLN A 12 -43.74 37.45 16.04
N ARG A 13 -44.96 37.75 16.43
CA ARG A 13 -46.15 36.99 16.07
C ARG A 13 -46.49 37.09 14.58
N GLN A 14 -46.30 38.27 13.96
CA GLN A 14 -46.49 38.43 12.53
C GLN A 14 -45.43 37.65 11.73
N ILE A 15 -44.16 37.69 12.18
CA ILE A 15 -43.08 36.89 11.59
C ILE A 15 -43.45 35.42 11.67
N LYS A 16 -43.87 34.94 12.83
CA LYS A 16 -44.29 33.55 13.02
C LYS A 16 -45.42 33.17 12.07
N GLY A 17 -46.51 33.97 12.00
CA GLY A 17 -47.59 33.71 11.09
C GLY A 17 -47.16 33.64 9.63
N SER A 18 -46.34 34.58 9.18
CA SER A 18 -45.80 34.58 7.81
C SER A 18 -44.94 33.36 7.51
N LEU A 19 -44.17 32.90 8.50
CA LEU A 19 -43.35 31.67 8.33
C LEU A 19 -44.22 30.41 8.35
N ASP A 20 -45.20 30.33 9.26
CA ASP A 20 -46.13 29.19 9.33
C ASP A 20 -46.98 29.07 8.04
N ASP A 21 -47.40 30.19 7.46
CA ASP A 21 -48.17 30.24 6.21
C ASP A 21 -47.27 29.81 5.00
N THR A 22 -46.03 30.28 4.98
CA THR A 22 -45.10 30.01 3.88
C THR A 22 -44.53 28.59 3.94
N PHE A 23 -44.20 28.10 5.14
CA PHE A 23 -43.59 26.79 5.37
C PHE A 23 -44.55 25.85 6.12
N SER A 24 -45.78 25.76 5.66
CA SER A 24 -46.84 24.94 6.29
C SER A 24 -46.52 23.43 6.24
N LEU A 25 -45.75 22.98 5.24
CA LEU A 25 -45.30 21.61 5.07
C LEU A 25 -43.80 21.48 5.37
N PRO A 26 -43.35 20.29 5.87
CA PRO A 26 -41.93 20.02 6.00
C PRO A 26 -41.22 20.13 4.66
N VAL A 27 -40.00 20.66 4.66
CA VAL A 27 -39.14 20.83 3.50
C VAL A 27 -37.85 20.02 3.66
N TRP A 28 -37.30 19.56 2.54
CA TRP A 28 -36.02 18.91 2.56
C TRP A 28 -34.88 19.93 2.43
N VAL A 29 -33.97 19.94 3.40
CA VAL A 29 -32.85 20.87 3.46
C VAL A 29 -31.54 20.08 3.46
N LYS A 30 -30.61 20.48 2.60
CA LYS A 30 -29.23 20.02 2.61
C LYS A 30 -28.45 20.90 3.58
N ALA A 31 -27.73 20.27 4.48
CA ALA A 31 -26.88 20.99 5.42
C ALA A 31 -25.75 20.09 5.92
N GLU A 32 -24.76 20.71 6.52
CA GLU A 32 -23.70 20.03 7.26
C GLU A 32 -23.94 20.24 8.75
N ILE A 33 -23.70 19.20 9.54
CA ILE A 33 -23.81 19.28 11.00
C ILE A 33 -22.49 19.85 11.53
N SER A 34 -22.48 21.08 12.01
CA SER A 34 -21.27 21.69 12.60
C SER A 34 -21.07 21.35 14.07
N GLU A 35 -22.18 21.31 14.83
CA GLU A 35 -22.16 20.97 16.25
C GLU A 35 -23.34 20.08 16.58
N MET A 36 -23.15 19.14 17.50
CA MET A 36 -24.20 18.26 17.97
C MET A 36 -24.14 18.07 19.48
N THR A 37 -25.23 18.31 20.14
CA THR A 37 -25.35 18.12 21.60
C THR A 37 -26.62 17.36 21.94
N VAL A 38 -26.51 16.30 22.71
CA VAL A 38 -27.63 15.52 23.22
C VAL A 38 -27.82 15.87 24.70
N ASN A 39 -28.97 16.40 25.07
CA ASN A 39 -29.24 16.74 26.45
C ASN A 39 -29.69 15.51 27.27
N ARG A 40 -29.78 15.67 28.59
CA ARG A 40 -30.20 14.59 29.53
C ARG A 40 -31.60 14.04 29.26
N SER A 41 -32.48 14.82 28.64
CA SER A 41 -33.86 14.41 28.28
C SER A 41 -33.90 13.68 26.93
N GLY A 42 -32.74 13.51 26.25
CA GLY A 42 -32.62 12.77 24.99
C GLY A 42 -32.98 13.61 23.76
N HIS A 43 -33.16 14.92 23.88
CA HIS A 43 -33.27 15.81 22.72
C HIS A 43 -31.90 16.08 22.14
N CYS A 44 -31.80 16.05 20.81
CA CYS A 44 -30.57 16.37 20.07
C CYS A 44 -30.72 17.81 19.52
N TYR A 45 -29.75 18.64 19.84
CA TYR A 45 -29.60 19.98 19.30
C TYR A 45 -28.46 20.00 18.33
N LEU A 46 -28.68 20.57 17.16
CA LEU A 46 -27.76 20.63 16.08
C LEU A 46 -27.59 22.09 15.63
N ASP A 47 -26.36 22.43 15.32
CA ASP A 47 -26.07 23.59 14.50
C ASP A 47 -25.83 23.13 13.08
N LEU A 48 -26.66 23.53 12.15
CA LEU A 48 -26.58 23.22 10.75
C LEU A 48 -25.92 24.38 10.01
N ILE A 49 -24.98 24.08 9.17
CA ILE A 49 -24.29 25.05 8.32
C ILE A 49 -24.37 24.66 6.86
N GLU A 50 -24.21 25.64 6.02
CA GLU A 50 -23.89 25.46 4.62
C GLU A 50 -22.63 26.25 4.30
N THR A 51 -21.65 25.57 3.70
CA THR A 51 -20.40 26.17 3.29
C THR A 51 -20.40 26.43 1.79
N GLU A 52 -19.73 27.47 1.36
CA GLU A 52 -19.55 27.76 -0.07
C GLU A 52 -18.66 26.68 -0.70
N GLN A 53 -19.02 26.22 -1.91
CA GLN A 53 -18.26 25.21 -2.60
C GLN A 53 -16.83 25.67 -2.88
N GLY A 54 -15.85 24.99 -2.30
CA GLY A 54 -14.42 25.28 -2.49
C GLY A 54 -13.81 26.22 -1.44
N THR A 55 -14.60 26.67 -0.46
CA THR A 55 -14.11 27.46 0.68
C THR A 55 -14.76 26.97 1.96
N ASP A 56 -14.07 27.13 3.09
CA ASP A 56 -14.63 26.83 4.41
C ASP A 56 -15.55 27.98 4.92
N THR A 57 -15.94 28.89 4.03
CA THR A 57 -16.76 30.05 4.41
C THR A 57 -18.21 29.62 4.61
N VAL A 58 -18.70 29.78 5.83
CA VAL A 58 -20.10 29.50 6.17
C VAL A 58 -21.01 30.57 5.55
N ILE A 59 -21.89 30.15 4.64
CA ILE A 59 -22.86 31.04 3.98
C ILE A 59 -24.22 31.02 4.63
N ALA A 60 -24.55 29.96 5.36
CA ALA A 60 -25.78 29.88 6.15
C ALA A 60 -25.53 29.08 7.44
N ARG A 61 -26.20 29.51 8.52
CA ARG A 61 -26.20 28.78 9.80
C ARG A 61 -27.60 28.80 10.39
N CYS A 62 -28.02 27.64 10.88
CA CYS A 62 -29.32 27.54 11.55
C CYS A 62 -29.29 26.51 12.66
N ARG A 63 -29.94 26.81 13.77
CA ARG A 63 -30.14 25.83 14.84
C ARG A 63 -31.28 24.89 14.48
N ALA A 64 -31.08 23.63 14.78
CA ALA A 64 -32.07 22.60 14.58
C ALA A 64 -32.20 21.70 15.81
N THR A 65 -33.36 21.12 15.97
CA THR A 65 -33.67 20.22 17.07
C THR A 65 -34.28 18.93 16.55
N ILE A 66 -33.79 17.81 17.06
CA ILE A 66 -34.46 16.52 16.91
C ILE A 66 -35.02 16.14 18.27
N TRP A 67 -36.32 16.01 18.35
CA TRP A 67 -36.97 15.62 19.59
C TRP A 67 -36.61 14.19 19.98
N SER A 68 -36.55 13.88 21.27
CA SER A 68 -36.03 12.62 21.79
C SER A 68 -36.69 11.38 21.19
N TYR A 69 -38.01 11.44 20.94
CA TYR A 69 -38.73 10.32 20.28
C TYR A 69 -38.20 10.09 18.85
N THR A 70 -38.13 11.15 18.07
CA THR A 70 -37.63 11.13 16.67
C THR A 70 -36.15 10.74 16.65
N PHE A 71 -35.33 11.27 17.55
CA PHE A 71 -33.92 10.98 17.63
C PHE A 71 -33.62 9.50 17.91
N ARG A 72 -34.40 8.89 18.80
CA ARG A 72 -34.28 7.44 19.08
C ARG A 72 -34.59 6.56 17.90
N MET A 73 -35.35 7.03 16.93
CA MET A 73 -35.67 6.33 15.69
C MET A 73 -34.67 6.66 14.57
N LEU A 74 -34.40 7.96 14.38
CA LEU A 74 -33.58 8.47 13.29
C LEU A 74 -32.12 8.05 13.43
N LYS A 75 -31.55 8.17 14.64
CA LYS A 75 -30.14 7.83 14.84
C LYS A 75 -29.83 6.38 14.48
N PRO A 76 -30.48 5.34 15.04
CA PRO A 76 -30.22 3.95 14.65
C PRO A 76 -30.52 3.67 13.19
N TYR A 77 -31.59 4.26 12.64
CA TYR A 77 -31.96 4.11 11.23
C TYR A 77 -30.84 4.64 10.32
N PHE A 78 -30.36 5.85 10.58
CA PHE A 78 -29.27 6.47 9.84
C PHE A 78 -27.98 5.64 9.95
N GLU A 79 -27.59 5.31 11.21
CA GLU A 79 -26.34 4.57 11.47
C GLU A 79 -26.34 3.16 10.86
N THR A 80 -27.48 2.46 10.91
CA THR A 80 -27.61 1.13 10.31
C THR A 80 -27.59 1.19 8.78
N THR A 81 -28.20 2.23 8.19
CA THR A 81 -28.30 2.36 6.73
C THR A 81 -27.03 2.90 6.11
N THR A 82 -26.40 3.91 6.74
CA THR A 82 -25.20 4.54 6.21
C THR A 82 -23.92 3.85 6.64
N GLY A 83 -23.96 3.07 7.72
CA GLY A 83 -22.77 2.59 8.36
C GLY A 83 -21.94 3.71 9.04
N GLN A 84 -22.48 4.90 9.26
CA GLN A 84 -21.81 6.06 9.84
C GLN A 84 -22.44 6.46 11.18
N VAL A 85 -21.60 6.86 12.14
CA VAL A 85 -22.10 7.47 13.38
C VAL A 85 -22.74 8.80 13.05
N PHE A 86 -23.94 9.04 13.56
CA PHE A 86 -24.59 10.34 13.42
C PHE A 86 -23.90 11.36 14.31
N THR A 87 -23.01 12.16 13.72
CA THR A 87 -22.11 13.10 14.40
C THR A 87 -21.84 14.36 13.58
N GLU A 88 -21.03 15.24 14.12
CA GLU A 88 -20.54 16.46 13.47
C GLU A 88 -19.74 16.16 12.21
N GLY A 89 -19.74 17.09 11.25
CA GLY A 89 -19.05 17.00 9.96
C GLY A 89 -19.83 16.27 8.86
N LEU A 90 -20.99 15.70 9.15
CA LEU A 90 -21.79 14.98 8.16
C LEU A 90 -22.64 15.93 7.32
N LYS A 91 -22.58 15.74 5.99
CA LYS A 91 -23.53 16.35 5.06
C LYS A 91 -24.78 15.49 4.96
N VAL A 92 -25.89 16.07 5.32
CA VAL A 92 -27.17 15.39 5.47
C VAL A 92 -28.27 16.08 4.67
N LEU A 93 -29.23 15.29 4.24
CA LEU A 93 -30.50 15.79 3.70
C LEU A 93 -31.58 15.53 4.75
N LEU A 94 -32.07 16.60 5.33
CA LEU A 94 -32.99 16.58 6.47
C LEU A 94 -34.37 17.07 6.05
N GLN A 95 -35.39 16.33 6.42
CA GLN A 95 -36.74 16.85 6.35
C GLN A 95 -37.02 17.66 7.61
N VAL A 96 -37.19 18.96 7.43
CA VAL A 96 -37.33 19.91 8.53
C VAL A 96 -38.66 20.62 8.46
N LYS A 97 -39.25 20.88 9.63
CA LYS A 97 -40.31 21.84 9.79
C LYS A 97 -39.71 23.13 10.31
N VAL A 98 -40.00 24.22 9.65
CA VAL A 98 -39.62 25.56 10.11
C VAL A 98 -40.47 25.91 11.34
N GLU A 99 -39.80 26.31 12.42
CA GLU A 99 -40.46 26.73 13.64
C GLU A 99 -39.88 28.07 14.09
N TYR A 100 -40.79 28.96 14.50
CA TYR A 100 -40.41 30.24 15.06
C TYR A 100 -41.08 30.43 16.44
N HIS A 101 -40.24 30.69 17.41
CA HIS A 101 -40.71 30.94 18.78
C HIS A 101 -40.42 32.38 19.14
N GLU A 102 -41.41 33.06 19.71
CA GLU A 102 -41.36 34.49 19.99
C GLU A 102 -40.21 34.91 20.93
N VAL A 103 -39.69 33.95 21.74
CA VAL A 103 -38.56 34.18 22.66
C VAL A 103 -37.26 33.59 22.14
N TYR A 104 -37.32 32.43 21.52
CA TYR A 104 -36.11 31.67 21.09
C TYR A 104 -35.75 31.90 19.64
N GLY A 105 -36.62 32.55 18.86
CA GLY A 105 -36.37 32.88 17.47
C GLY A 105 -36.58 31.69 16.50
N PHE A 106 -35.89 31.76 15.41
CA PHE A 106 -35.95 30.81 14.31
C PHE A 106 -35.20 29.52 14.62
N SER A 107 -35.82 28.39 14.35
CA SER A 107 -35.18 27.08 14.46
C SER A 107 -35.82 26.07 13.49
N LEU A 108 -35.15 25.00 13.23
CA LEU A 108 -35.64 23.89 12.42
C LEU A 108 -35.95 22.69 13.31
N ASN A 109 -37.11 22.08 13.11
CA ASN A 109 -37.47 20.83 13.77
C ASN A 109 -37.34 19.69 12.78
N ILE A 110 -36.35 18.84 13.00
CA ILE A 110 -36.03 17.71 12.10
C ILE A 110 -37.04 16.60 12.34
N ARG A 111 -37.67 16.16 11.27
CA ARG A 111 -38.68 15.10 11.24
C ARG A 111 -38.17 13.82 10.67
N ASP A 112 -37.31 13.91 9.63
CA ASP A 112 -36.75 12.75 8.92
C ASP A 112 -35.38 13.06 8.36
N ILE A 113 -34.66 12.04 7.98
CA ILE A 113 -33.34 12.11 7.34
C ILE A 113 -33.30 11.15 6.14
N ASP A 114 -32.69 11.57 5.06
CA ASP A 114 -32.40 10.70 3.92
C ASP A 114 -30.95 10.19 3.97
N PRO A 115 -30.73 8.94 4.39
CA PRO A 115 -29.38 8.36 4.45
C PRO A 115 -28.75 8.21 3.06
N VAL A 116 -29.55 8.05 2.00
CA VAL A 116 -29.05 7.84 0.63
C VAL A 116 -28.31 9.08 0.13
N TYR A 117 -28.75 10.25 0.54
CA TYR A 117 -28.06 11.49 0.20
C TYR A 117 -26.63 11.51 0.78
N THR A 118 -26.49 11.17 2.06
CA THR A 118 -25.17 11.12 2.73
C THR A 118 -24.25 10.09 2.07
N LEU A 119 -24.75 8.90 1.79
CA LEU A 119 -24.01 7.87 1.05
C LEU A 119 -23.60 8.35 -0.35
N GLY A 120 -24.49 9.04 -1.03
CA GLY A 120 -24.21 9.62 -2.36
C GLY A 120 -23.15 10.72 -2.31
N ASP A 121 -23.17 11.57 -1.29
CA ASP A 121 -22.16 12.62 -1.08
C ASP A 121 -20.80 12.01 -0.74
N MET A 122 -20.74 11.04 0.14
CA MET A 122 -19.54 10.31 0.49
C MET A 122 -18.93 9.61 -0.73
N ALA A 123 -19.75 8.91 -1.52
CA ALA A 123 -19.29 8.28 -2.75
C ALA A 123 -18.80 9.30 -3.80
N ARG A 124 -19.35 10.49 -3.82
CA ARG A 124 -18.88 11.60 -4.66
C ARG A 124 -17.56 12.15 -4.17
N GLN A 125 -17.44 12.41 -2.86
CA GLN A 125 -16.21 12.90 -2.24
C GLN A 125 -15.07 11.92 -2.45
N ARG A 126 -15.33 10.62 -2.22
CA ARG A 126 -14.34 9.57 -2.47
C ARG A 126 -13.87 9.53 -3.92
N ARG A 127 -14.78 9.61 -4.89
CA ARG A 127 -14.41 9.67 -6.32
C ARG A 127 -13.59 10.91 -6.64
N GLU A 128 -13.92 12.03 -6.03
CA GLU A 128 -13.16 13.27 -6.21
C GLU A 128 -11.75 13.16 -5.62
N ILE A 129 -11.60 12.53 -4.45
CA ILE A 129 -10.29 12.26 -3.84
C ILE A 129 -9.45 11.37 -4.76
N ILE A 130 -10.03 10.27 -5.25
CA ILE A 130 -9.35 9.35 -6.16
C ILE A 130 -8.91 10.08 -7.44
N ARG A 131 -9.81 10.85 -8.05
CA ARG A 131 -9.51 11.63 -9.24
C ARG A 131 -8.35 12.60 -9.03
N ARG A 132 -8.30 13.29 -7.89
CA ARG A 132 -7.20 14.18 -7.54
C ARG A 132 -5.88 13.42 -7.37
N LEU A 133 -5.90 12.29 -6.69
CA LEU A 133 -4.71 11.45 -6.52
C LEU A 133 -4.20 10.90 -7.87
N GLU A 134 -5.10 10.62 -8.81
CA GLU A 134 -4.75 10.24 -10.20
C GLU A 134 -4.15 11.43 -10.96
N GLU A 135 -4.78 12.61 -10.89
CA GLU A 135 -4.29 13.84 -11.54
C GLU A 135 -2.93 14.28 -11.01
N ASP A 136 -2.70 14.09 -9.71
CA ASP A 136 -1.42 14.34 -9.06
C ASP A 136 -0.36 13.27 -9.37
N GLY A 137 -0.80 12.14 -9.97
CA GLY A 137 0.07 11.03 -10.35
C GLY A 137 0.64 10.24 -9.19
N VAL A 138 0.00 10.29 -7.99
CA VAL A 138 0.52 9.65 -6.79
C VAL A 138 -0.12 8.29 -6.48
N LEU A 139 -1.24 7.97 -7.13
CA LEU A 139 -2.09 6.81 -6.79
C LEU A 139 -1.33 5.48 -6.74
N GLU A 140 -0.36 5.28 -7.61
CA GLU A 140 0.40 4.03 -7.74
C GLU A 140 1.81 4.11 -7.13
N MET A 141 2.24 5.27 -6.62
CA MET A 141 3.63 5.50 -6.20
C MET A 141 4.10 4.54 -5.11
N ASN A 142 3.28 4.29 -4.10
CA ASN A 142 3.66 3.36 -3.04
C ASN A 142 3.64 1.91 -3.52
N LYS A 143 2.76 1.56 -4.47
CA LYS A 143 2.70 0.22 -5.07
C LYS A 143 3.90 -0.11 -5.94
N GLU A 144 4.54 0.90 -6.53
CA GLU A 144 5.76 0.74 -7.33
C GLU A 144 7.02 0.52 -6.49
N LEU A 145 6.94 0.70 -5.17
CA LEU A 145 8.05 0.42 -4.27
C LEU A 145 8.32 -1.10 -4.22
N GLU A 146 9.58 -1.47 -4.17
CA GLU A 146 9.95 -2.87 -4.00
C GLU A 146 9.81 -3.27 -2.52
N LEU A 147 8.89 -4.16 -2.22
CA LEU A 147 8.81 -4.77 -0.89
C LEU A 147 10.01 -5.73 -0.72
N PRO A 148 10.80 -5.63 0.36
CA PRO A 148 11.85 -6.59 0.64
C PRO A 148 11.31 -8.02 0.66
N LEU A 149 12.10 -8.97 0.17
CA LEU A 149 11.70 -10.40 0.12
C LEU A 149 11.27 -10.94 1.50
N VAL A 150 11.90 -10.44 2.55
CA VAL A 150 11.56 -10.77 3.94
C VAL A 150 11.59 -9.48 4.74
N PRO A 151 10.49 -8.72 4.81
CA PRO A 151 10.41 -7.55 5.66
C PRO A 151 10.35 -8.00 7.12
N GLN A 152 11.40 -7.73 7.89
CA GLN A 152 11.50 -8.12 9.30
C GLN A 152 11.29 -6.95 10.25
N ARG A 153 11.65 -5.74 9.84
CA ARG A 153 11.56 -4.54 10.66
C ARG A 153 10.32 -3.77 10.26
N ILE A 154 9.28 -3.91 11.05
CA ILE A 154 7.94 -3.39 10.73
C ILE A 154 7.62 -2.22 11.64
N ALA A 155 7.39 -1.05 11.05
CA ALA A 155 6.78 0.06 11.76
C ALA A 155 5.25 -0.13 11.77
N ILE A 156 4.65 0.01 12.93
CA ILE A 156 3.19 -0.19 13.09
C ILE A 156 2.55 1.14 13.44
N ILE A 157 1.58 1.56 12.67
CA ILE A 157 0.73 2.70 12.99
C ILE A 157 -0.62 2.16 13.45
N SER A 158 -0.93 2.33 14.72
CA SER A 158 -2.16 1.82 15.32
C SER A 158 -2.47 2.51 16.65
N SER A 159 -3.68 2.28 17.16
CA SER A 159 -4.00 2.65 18.53
C SER A 159 -3.38 1.65 19.52
N PRO A 160 -2.71 2.11 20.59
CA PRO A 160 -2.10 1.24 21.60
C PRO A 160 -3.09 0.27 22.26
N THR A 161 -4.37 0.62 22.30
CA THR A 161 -5.45 -0.17 22.93
C THR A 161 -6.24 -1.00 21.93
N ALA A 162 -5.85 -1.00 20.64
CA ALA A 162 -6.60 -1.71 19.61
C ALA A 162 -6.45 -3.24 19.76
N ALA A 163 -7.57 -3.95 19.82
CA ALA A 163 -7.57 -5.42 19.85
C ALA A 163 -6.86 -6.01 18.62
N GLY A 164 -7.09 -5.46 17.43
CA GLY A 164 -6.43 -5.92 16.22
C GLY A 164 -4.91 -5.76 16.23
N LEU A 165 -4.37 -4.75 16.93
CA LEU A 165 -2.93 -4.64 17.16
C LEU A 165 -2.42 -5.81 17.99
N GLN A 166 -3.15 -6.16 19.05
CA GLN A 166 -2.78 -7.28 19.92
C GLN A 166 -2.77 -8.60 19.13
N ASP A 167 -3.85 -8.85 18.37
CA ASP A 167 -3.98 -10.04 17.52
C ASP A 167 -2.85 -10.13 16.48
N PHE A 168 -2.50 -9.00 15.87
CA PHE A 168 -1.38 -8.90 14.92
C PHE A 168 -0.04 -9.26 15.58
N LEU A 169 0.25 -8.66 16.72
CA LEU A 169 1.49 -8.90 17.46
C LEU A 169 1.57 -10.34 17.96
N ASP A 170 0.48 -10.87 18.50
CA ASP A 170 0.40 -12.26 18.98
C ASP A 170 0.65 -13.25 17.85
N GLN A 171 0.07 -13.00 16.66
CA GLN A 171 0.29 -13.87 15.51
C GLN A 171 1.74 -13.80 14.98
N LEU A 172 2.37 -12.63 14.97
CA LEU A 172 3.78 -12.49 14.59
C LEU A 172 4.71 -13.17 15.61
N HIS A 173 4.46 -13.00 16.91
CA HIS A 173 5.32 -13.57 17.95
C HIS A 173 5.16 -15.09 18.07
N ASN A 174 3.92 -15.58 17.96
CA ASN A 174 3.59 -16.99 18.13
C ASN A 174 3.52 -17.75 16.80
N ASN A 175 4.18 -17.25 15.75
CA ASN A 175 4.16 -17.93 14.46
C ASN A 175 4.81 -19.32 14.54
N PRO A 176 4.22 -20.36 13.89
CA PRO A 176 4.68 -21.75 14.00
C PRO A 176 6.08 -21.99 13.44
N HIS A 177 6.56 -21.09 12.57
CA HIS A 177 7.85 -21.18 11.90
C HIS A 177 8.98 -20.51 12.68
N LYS A 178 8.66 -19.84 13.80
CA LYS A 178 9.62 -19.13 14.67
C LYS A 178 10.41 -18.02 13.95
N PHE A 179 9.80 -17.42 12.92
CA PHE A 179 10.38 -16.23 12.30
C PHE A 179 10.31 -15.05 13.28
N VAL A 180 11.40 -14.29 13.33
CA VAL A 180 11.51 -13.13 14.22
C VAL A 180 11.19 -11.86 13.43
N PHE A 181 10.22 -11.09 13.93
CA PHE A 181 9.87 -9.77 13.41
C PHE A 181 10.16 -8.72 14.48
N TYR A 182 10.80 -7.64 14.09
CA TYR A 182 11.08 -6.50 14.93
C TYR A 182 10.06 -5.42 14.68
N THR A 183 9.20 -5.19 15.65
CA THR A 183 8.08 -4.26 15.50
C THR A 183 8.25 -3.05 16.39
N LYS A 184 7.87 -1.87 15.88
CA LYS A 184 7.78 -0.64 16.68
C LYS A 184 6.46 0.05 16.43
N LEU A 185 5.74 0.35 17.50
CA LEU A 185 4.48 1.07 17.45
C LEU A 185 4.72 2.58 17.38
N PHE A 186 4.08 3.21 16.40
CA PHE A 186 3.86 4.65 16.30
C PHE A 186 2.38 4.90 16.62
N PRO A 187 2.09 5.41 17.81
CA PRO A 187 0.71 5.50 18.28
C PRO A 187 -0.08 6.54 17.50
N ALA A 188 -1.24 6.15 17.02
CA ALA A 188 -2.17 7.04 16.34
C ALA A 188 -3.61 6.77 16.75
N VAL A 189 -4.45 7.80 16.69
CA VAL A 189 -5.89 7.65 16.77
C VAL A 189 -6.38 7.03 15.46
N MET A 190 -7.14 5.94 15.56
CA MET A 190 -7.55 5.16 14.38
C MET A 190 -9.05 5.28 14.08
N GLN A 191 -9.74 6.24 14.71
CA GLN A 191 -11.18 6.44 14.59
C GLN A 191 -11.54 7.92 14.75
N GLY A 192 -12.64 8.32 14.09
CA GLY A 192 -13.18 9.69 14.18
C GLY A 192 -12.37 10.71 13.37
N ASN A 193 -12.76 11.97 13.50
CA ASN A 193 -12.23 13.07 12.69
C ASN A 193 -10.75 13.39 12.94
N GLU A 194 -10.21 12.99 14.08
CA GLU A 194 -8.81 13.22 14.44
C GLU A 194 -7.85 12.16 13.82
N ALA A 195 -8.41 11.05 13.33
CA ALA A 195 -7.61 9.94 12.83
C ALA A 195 -6.69 10.32 11.67
N PRO A 196 -7.13 11.04 10.62
CA PRO A 196 -6.25 11.42 9.52
C PRO A 196 -5.02 12.21 9.98
N GLY A 197 -5.24 13.26 10.77
CA GLY A 197 -4.15 14.08 11.29
C GLY A 197 -3.21 13.35 12.26
N SER A 198 -3.76 12.41 13.06
CA SER A 198 -2.97 11.60 13.96
C SER A 198 -2.09 10.58 13.21
N ILE A 199 -2.62 9.95 12.16
CA ILE A 199 -1.87 9.01 11.32
C ILE A 199 -0.80 9.74 10.52
N THR A 200 -1.11 10.90 9.95
CA THR A 200 -0.14 11.75 9.24
C THR A 200 1.02 12.13 10.15
N LYS A 201 0.76 12.55 11.39
CA LYS A 201 1.83 12.82 12.38
C LYS A 201 2.66 11.58 12.70
N ALA A 202 2.02 10.42 12.78
CA ALA A 202 2.75 9.16 12.99
C ALA A 202 3.65 8.82 11.79
N LEU A 203 3.20 9.09 10.56
CA LEU A 203 4.00 8.96 9.33
C LEU A 203 5.17 9.95 9.32
N GLU A 204 4.95 11.21 9.71
CA GLU A 204 6.00 12.21 9.84
C GLU A 204 7.08 11.79 10.83
N GLN A 205 6.67 11.30 12.01
CA GLN A 205 7.61 10.77 13.01
C GLN A 205 8.36 9.54 12.49
N LEU A 206 7.69 8.67 11.77
CA LEU A 206 8.30 7.48 11.19
C LEU A 206 9.31 7.84 10.10
N PHE A 207 9.03 8.90 9.35
CA PHE A 207 9.92 9.38 8.28
C PHE A 207 11.32 9.72 8.79
N GLU A 208 11.45 10.21 10.02
CA GLU A 208 12.76 10.47 10.65
C GLU A 208 13.58 9.18 10.85
N TYR A 209 12.92 8.02 10.87
CA TYR A 209 13.52 6.71 11.13
C TYR A 209 13.34 5.72 9.97
N GLU A 210 13.08 6.19 8.76
CA GLU A 210 12.76 5.35 7.59
C GLU A 210 13.80 4.26 7.32
N ASP A 211 15.08 4.56 7.51
CA ASP A 211 16.19 3.62 7.33
C ASP A 211 16.16 2.41 8.27
N LEU A 212 15.42 2.49 9.37
CA LEU A 212 15.35 1.43 10.37
C LEU A 212 14.27 0.39 10.06
N PHE A 213 13.38 0.66 9.12
CA PHE A 213 12.24 -0.20 8.83
C PHE A 213 12.25 -0.69 7.38
N ASP A 214 11.62 -1.83 7.18
CA ASP A 214 11.48 -2.48 5.87
C ASP A 214 10.11 -2.22 5.26
N ALA A 215 9.09 -2.05 6.10
CA ALA A 215 7.71 -1.76 5.71
C ALA A 215 6.93 -1.10 6.86
N VAL A 216 5.81 -0.48 6.50
CA VAL A 216 4.87 0.13 7.45
C VAL A 216 3.57 -0.67 7.44
N ALA A 217 3.05 -0.99 8.61
CA ALA A 217 1.74 -1.60 8.76
C ALA A 217 0.76 -0.61 9.40
N ILE A 218 -0.25 -0.18 8.66
CA ILE A 218 -1.35 0.63 9.20
C ILE A 218 -2.46 -0.32 9.60
N ILE A 219 -2.64 -0.49 10.92
CA ILE A 219 -3.52 -1.50 11.48
C ILE A 219 -4.62 -0.84 12.29
N ARG A 220 -5.86 -1.18 11.98
CA ARG A 220 -7.01 -0.79 12.79
C ARG A 220 -7.50 -1.99 13.58
N GLY A 221 -7.82 -1.80 14.85
CA GLY A 221 -8.50 -2.79 15.67
C GLY A 221 -9.95 -3.00 15.26
N GLY A 222 -10.53 -4.11 15.62
CA GLY A 222 -11.95 -4.40 15.42
C GLY A 222 -12.83 -3.31 16.05
N GLY A 223 -13.67 -2.69 15.24
CA GLY A 223 -14.69 -1.70 15.61
C GLY A 223 -15.84 -1.82 14.61
N ALA A 224 -16.96 -1.14 14.86
CA ALA A 224 -18.08 -1.12 13.93
C ALA A 224 -17.62 -0.62 12.55
N GLN A 225 -18.22 -1.11 11.49
CA GLN A 225 -18.00 -0.71 10.07
C GLN A 225 -18.10 0.81 9.86
N ILE A 226 -18.74 1.47 10.78
CA ILE A 226 -19.11 2.88 10.86
C ILE A 226 -17.91 3.84 10.84
N ASP A 227 -16.70 3.39 11.17
CA ASP A 227 -15.55 4.27 11.39
C ASP A 227 -14.50 4.28 10.24
N LEU A 228 -14.84 3.76 9.06
CA LEU A 228 -13.87 3.68 7.94
C LEU A 228 -13.75 4.97 7.13
N ALA A 229 -14.73 5.85 7.20
CA ALA A 229 -14.73 7.08 6.40
C ALA A 229 -13.57 8.04 6.72
N CYS A 230 -13.00 7.98 7.91
CA CYS A 230 -11.81 8.76 8.24
C CYS A 230 -10.59 8.39 7.40
N PHE A 231 -10.57 7.19 6.80
CA PHE A 231 -9.52 6.76 5.89
C PHE A 231 -9.76 7.19 4.42
N ASP A 232 -10.89 7.78 4.11
CA ASP A 232 -11.19 8.41 2.83
C ASP A 232 -10.82 9.91 2.88
N ASN A 233 -9.60 10.21 3.24
CA ASN A 233 -9.06 11.56 3.35
C ASN A 233 -7.93 11.77 2.34
N TYR A 234 -7.99 12.87 1.58
CA TYR A 234 -7.01 13.18 0.53
C TYR A 234 -5.60 13.36 1.10
N GLU A 235 -5.42 14.18 2.13
CA GLU A 235 -4.09 14.46 2.70
C GLU A 235 -3.43 13.20 3.24
N LEU A 236 -4.21 12.38 3.95
CA LEU A 236 -3.70 11.13 4.48
C LEU A 236 -3.32 10.15 3.36
N ALA A 237 -4.18 10.00 2.35
CA ALA A 237 -3.92 9.14 1.21
C ALA A 237 -2.70 9.62 0.40
N PHE A 238 -2.57 10.92 0.24
CA PHE A 238 -1.44 11.54 -0.44
C PHE A 238 -0.10 11.28 0.30
N ASN A 239 -0.10 11.41 1.63
CA ASN A 239 1.07 11.09 2.45
C ASN A 239 1.42 9.59 2.41
N VAL A 240 0.42 8.71 2.46
CA VAL A 240 0.63 7.27 2.35
C VAL A 240 1.16 6.88 0.97
N ALA A 241 0.61 7.46 -0.10
CA ALA A 241 1.03 7.20 -1.47
C ALA A 241 2.50 7.55 -1.73
N GLN A 242 2.98 8.63 -1.12
CA GLN A 242 4.35 9.13 -1.30
C GLN A 242 5.31 8.66 -0.21
N PHE A 243 4.84 7.84 0.71
CA PHE A 243 5.70 7.36 1.78
C PHE A 243 6.83 6.48 1.21
N PRO A 244 8.08 6.66 1.67
CA PRO A 244 9.26 6.01 1.08
C PRO A 244 9.33 4.50 1.31
N LEU A 245 8.59 4.00 2.28
CA LEU A 245 8.52 2.59 2.58
C LEU A 245 7.21 1.99 2.07
N PRO A 246 7.20 0.72 1.67
CA PRO A 246 5.97 0.02 1.34
C PRO A 246 4.99 0.04 2.52
N VAL A 247 3.79 0.52 2.28
CA VAL A 247 2.72 0.57 3.28
C VAL A 247 1.79 -0.61 3.08
N ILE A 248 1.56 -1.36 4.14
CA ILE A 248 0.62 -2.48 4.19
C ILE A 248 -0.54 -2.07 5.06
N THR A 249 -1.75 -2.12 4.55
CA THR A 249 -2.95 -1.79 5.32
C THR A 249 -3.66 -3.04 5.82
N GLY A 250 -4.18 -2.94 7.04
CA GLY A 250 -5.05 -3.94 7.66
C GLY A 250 -6.21 -3.25 8.38
N ILE A 251 -6.98 -2.46 7.62
CA ILE A 251 -7.95 -1.51 8.17
C ILE A 251 -9.39 -2.03 8.04
N GLY A 252 -9.73 -2.66 6.91
CA GLY A 252 -11.10 -2.89 6.49
C GLY A 252 -11.59 -4.34 6.53
N HIS A 253 -12.82 -4.53 6.06
CA HIS A 253 -13.48 -5.81 5.79
C HIS A 253 -13.73 -5.99 4.29
N ASP A 254 -14.17 -7.19 3.88
CA ASP A 254 -14.32 -7.64 2.48
C ASP A 254 -15.10 -6.72 1.52
N LYS A 255 -15.90 -5.79 2.02
CA LYS A 255 -16.85 -5.01 1.20
C LYS A 255 -16.52 -3.52 1.06
N ASP A 256 -15.61 -3.00 1.90
CA ASP A 256 -15.41 -1.55 2.00
C ASP A 256 -13.91 -1.21 1.86
N ASP A 257 -13.49 -0.96 0.62
CA ASP A 257 -12.14 -0.46 0.34
C ASP A 257 -12.06 1.02 0.74
N THR A 258 -11.05 1.41 1.47
CA THR A 258 -10.78 2.82 1.74
C THR A 258 -9.84 3.42 0.70
N VAL A 259 -9.78 4.75 0.60
CA VAL A 259 -8.83 5.41 -0.31
C VAL A 259 -7.38 5.09 0.07
N ILE A 260 -7.10 4.95 1.38
CA ILE A 260 -5.76 4.52 1.83
C ILE A 260 -5.42 3.11 1.33
N ASP A 261 -6.37 2.19 1.35
CA ASP A 261 -6.15 0.84 0.82
C ASP A 261 -5.83 0.85 -0.67
N MET A 262 -6.37 1.84 -1.40
CA MET A 262 -6.12 1.99 -2.83
C MET A 262 -4.73 2.53 -3.16
N VAL A 263 -4.16 3.38 -2.31
CA VAL A 263 -2.83 3.97 -2.53
C VAL A 263 -1.71 3.18 -1.86
N ALA A 264 -2.02 2.33 -0.89
CA ALA A 264 -1.05 1.51 -0.19
C ALA A 264 -0.41 0.47 -1.11
N HIS A 265 0.82 0.06 -0.80
CA HIS A 265 1.54 -0.99 -1.51
C HIS A 265 0.77 -2.31 -1.52
N THR A 266 0.32 -2.73 -0.35
CA THR A 266 -0.41 -3.99 -0.18
C THR A 266 -1.59 -3.79 0.75
N ARG A 267 -2.76 -4.16 0.27
CA ARG A 267 -3.98 -4.17 1.07
C ARG A 267 -4.25 -5.54 1.64
N MET A 268 -4.53 -5.61 2.92
CA MET A 268 -5.02 -6.80 3.61
C MET A 268 -6.35 -6.50 4.32
N LYS A 269 -7.17 -7.54 4.47
CA LYS A 269 -8.52 -7.40 5.00
C LYS A 269 -8.56 -7.14 6.50
N THR A 270 -7.60 -7.66 7.23
CA THR A 270 -7.57 -7.61 8.69
C THR A 270 -6.12 -7.49 9.20
N PRO A 271 -5.93 -7.05 10.44
CA PRO A 271 -4.62 -7.08 11.08
C PRO A 271 -3.96 -8.46 11.06
N THR A 272 -4.74 -9.51 11.30
CA THR A 272 -4.27 -10.90 11.24
C THR A 272 -3.84 -11.32 9.84
N ALA A 273 -4.55 -10.85 8.79
CA ALA A 273 -4.14 -11.09 7.41
C ALA A 273 -2.82 -10.38 7.06
N VAL A 274 -2.54 -9.21 7.64
CA VAL A 274 -1.23 -8.55 7.50
C VAL A 274 -0.13 -9.41 8.12
N ALA A 275 -0.35 -9.94 9.32
CA ALA A 275 0.61 -10.83 9.98
C ALA A 275 0.86 -12.10 9.15
N GLU A 276 -0.21 -12.71 8.64
CA GLU A 276 -0.13 -13.90 7.80
C GLU A 276 0.62 -13.63 6.48
N PHE A 277 0.40 -12.47 5.87
CA PHE A 277 1.13 -12.05 4.69
C PHE A 277 2.64 -11.95 4.95
N LEU A 278 3.05 -11.32 6.05
CA LEU A 278 4.45 -11.20 6.43
C LEU A 278 5.08 -12.58 6.74
N ILE A 279 4.37 -13.43 7.49
CA ILE A 279 4.83 -14.77 7.83
C ILE A 279 4.92 -15.65 6.56
N SER A 280 3.93 -15.58 5.68
CA SER A 280 3.94 -16.37 4.44
C SER A 280 5.05 -15.95 3.48
N GLY A 281 5.35 -14.65 3.39
CA GLY A 281 6.50 -14.15 2.63
C GLY A 281 7.82 -14.70 3.17
N ALA A 282 8.02 -14.67 4.49
CA ALA A 282 9.19 -15.24 5.13
C ALA A 282 9.28 -16.76 4.93
N LEU A 283 8.16 -17.47 5.00
CA LEU A 283 8.09 -18.90 4.75
C LEU A 283 8.46 -19.25 3.31
N GLN A 284 7.89 -18.53 2.35
CA GLN A 284 8.18 -18.72 0.94
C GLN A 284 9.67 -18.51 0.64
N PHE A 285 10.27 -17.46 1.20
CA PHE A 285 11.70 -17.22 1.06
C PHE A 285 12.53 -18.32 1.70
N SER A 286 12.16 -18.79 2.90
CA SER A 286 12.82 -19.92 3.57
C SER A 286 12.73 -21.20 2.74
N GLN A 287 11.57 -21.48 2.13
CA GLN A 287 11.41 -22.62 1.23
C GLN A 287 12.30 -22.52 0.00
N GLN A 288 12.35 -21.36 -0.64
CA GLN A 288 13.24 -21.12 -1.78
C GLN A 288 14.72 -21.32 -1.42
N LEU A 289 15.14 -20.86 -0.24
CA LEU A 289 16.49 -21.08 0.27
C LEU A 289 16.80 -22.57 0.45
N ASN A 290 15.88 -23.31 1.07
CA ASN A 290 16.03 -24.74 1.28
C ASN A 290 16.07 -25.52 -0.05
N GLU A 291 15.26 -25.14 -1.03
CA GLU A 291 15.28 -25.72 -2.37
C GLU A 291 16.61 -25.44 -3.09
N LEU A 292 17.11 -24.21 -2.98
CA LEU A 292 18.42 -23.84 -3.53
C LEU A 292 19.57 -24.61 -2.86
N GLU A 293 19.52 -24.75 -1.53
CA GLU A 293 20.50 -25.53 -0.79
C GLU A 293 20.49 -27.02 -1.20
N LYS A 294 19.28 -27.59 -1.31
CA LYS A 294 19.10 -28.96 -1.77
C LYS A 294 19.61 -29.16 -3.18
N HIS A 295 19.19 -28.31 -4.11
CA HIS A 295 19.65 -28.37 -5.51
C HIS A 295 21.16 -28.19 -5.64
N PHE A 296 21.71 -27.25 -4.86
CA PHE A 296 23.16 -27.07 -4.80
C PHE A 296 23.88 -28.34 -4.29
N THR A 297 23.35 -28.95 -3.22
CA THR A 297 23.92 -30.18 -2.64
C THR A 297 23.83 -31.34 -3.63
N GLU A 298 22.72 -31.48 -4.35
CA GLU A 298 22.54 -32.47 -5.42
C GLU A 298 23.59 -32.25 -6.55
N LEU A 299 23.74 -31.05 -7.07
CA LEU A 299 24.71 -30.71 -8.09
C LEU A 299 26.16 -31.02 -7.67
N VAL A 300 26.50 -30.69 -6.43
CA VAL A 300 27.85 -31.02 -5.88
C VAL A 300 28.07 -32.52 -5.79
N ASN A 301 27.06 -33.27 -5.30
CA ASN A 301 27.14 -34.72 -5.17
C ASN A 301 27.24 -35.39 -6.54
N ASP A 302 26.42 -34.99 -7.52
CA ASP A 302 26.47 -35.49 -8.88
C ASP A 302 27.85 -35.27 -9.52
N GLN A 303 28.41 -34.08 -9.32
CA GLN A 303 29.75 -33.75 -9.84
C GLN A 303 30.86 -34.58 -9.17
N LEU A 304 30.72 -34.81 -7.86
CA LEU A 304 31.66 -35.68 -7.13
C LEU A 304 31.54 -37.13 -7.58
N GLU A 305 30.31 -37.62 -7.80
CA GLU A 305 30.09 -39.00 -8.27
C GLU A 305 30.58 -39.19 -9.71
N GLU A 306 30.34 -38.23 -10.61
CA GLU A 306 30.88 -38.23 -11.96
C GLU A 306 32.42 -38.26 -11.94
N ASN A 307 33.06 -37.42 -11.15
CA ASN A 307 34.51 -37.40 -11.04
C ASN A 307 35.06 -38.70 -10.43
N LYS A 308 34.36 -39.30 -9.46
CA LYS A 308 34.70 -40.59 -8.86
C LYS A 308 34.59 -41.72 -9.90
N ASN A 309 33.51 -41.69 -10.71
CA ASN A 309 33.31 -42.67 -11.78
C ASN A 309 34.36 -42.50 -12.88
N ARG A 310 34.72 -41.29 -13.28
CA ARG A 310 35.85 -41.04 -14.23
C ARG A 310 37.16 -41.57 -13.68
N LEU A 311 37.41 -41.39 -12.39
CA LEU A 311 38.60 -41.93 -11.76
C LEU A 311 38.62 -43.46 -11.74
N ASN A 312 37.49 -44.08 -11.40
CA ASN A 312 37.37 -45.55 -11.38
C ASN A 312 37.59 -46.13 -12.81
N ASN A 313 36.94 -45.52 -13.80
CA ASN A 313 37.10 -45.93 -15.20
C ASN A 313 38.54 -45.79 -15.67
N ALA A 314 39.21 -44.69 -15.34
CA ALA A 314 40.63 -44.50 -15.66
C ALA A 314 41.54 -45.54 -14.97
N ALA A 315 41.21 -45.89 -13.70
CA ALA A 315 41.90 -46.93 -12.97
C ALA A 315 41.71 -48.33 -13.60
N GLU A 316 40.47 -48.64 -14.02
CA GLU A 316 40.17 -49.90 -14.73
C GLU A 316 40.84 -49.98 -16.11
N GLU A 317 40.83 -48.90 -16.89
CA GLU A 317 41.53 -48.83 -18.15
C GLU A 317 43.05 -49.03 -17.98
N LEU A 318 43.63 -48.39 -16.94
CA LEU A 318 45.02 -48.57 -16.59
C LEU A 318 45.36 -50.03 -16.26
N ASN A 319 44.50 -50.63 -15.39
CA ASN A 319 44.68 -52.06 -15.02
C ASN A 319 44.57 -52.98 -16.25
N ASN A 320 43.62 -52.70 -17.15
CA ASN A 320 43.46 -53.46 -18.38
C ASN A 320 44.66 -53.30 -19.33
N LEU A 321 45.20 -52.09 -19.46
CA LEU A 321 46.41 -51.83 -20.27
C LEU A 321 47.62 -52.54 -19.66
N VAL A 322 47.79 -52.44 -18.34
CA VAL A 322 48.89 -53.14 -17.64
C VAL A 322 48.75 -54.63 -17.80
N ASN A 323 47.60 -55.21 -17.63
CA ASN A 323 47.36 -56.65 -17.83
C ASN A 323 47.60 -57.09 -19.27
N LYS A 324 47.11 -56.29 -20.26
CA LYS A 324 47.42 -56.55 -21.67
C LYS A 324 48.93 -56.47 -21.98
N MET A 325 49.61 -55.49 -21.38
CA MET A 325 51.11 -55.44 -21.55
C MET A 325 51.78 -56.60 -20.87
N ILE A 326 51.37 -57.01 -19.69
CA ILE A 326 51.89 -58.16 -18.99
C ILE A 326 51.69 -59.47 -19.84
N VAL A 327 50.42 -59.66 -20.28
CA VAL A 327 50.09 -60.81 -21.11
C VAL A 327 50.88 -60.82 -22.46
N ALA A 328 50.96 -59.64 -23.08
CA ALA A 328 51.72 -59.48 -24.30
C ALA A 328 53.25 -59.75 -24.10
N GLN A 329 53.79 -59.28 -22.95
CA GLN A 329 55.16 -59.54 -22.60
C GLN A 329 55.37 -61.00 -22.18
N GLN A 330 54.44 -61.64 -21.47
CA GLN A 330 54.45 -63.06 -21.17
C GLN A 330 54.44 -63.94 -22.47
N ASN A 331 53.56 -63.56 -23.39
CA ASN A 331 53.50 -64.23 -24.69
C ASN A 331 54.83 -64.06 -25.51
N ARG A 332 55.40 -62.84 -25.51
CA ARG A 332 56.74 -62.62 -26.13
C ARG A 332 57.79 -63.40 -25.40
N LEU A 333 57.72 -63.45 -24.09
CA LEU A 333 58.69 -64.28 -23.30
C LEU A 333 58.57 -65.78 -23.65
N ASN A 334 57.32 -66.30 -23.75
CA ASN A 334 57.10 -67.68 -24.09
C ASN A 334 57.61 -67.98 -25.48
N ILE A 335 57.40 -67.11 -26.47
CA ILE A 335 57.89 -67.24 -27.81
C ILE A 335 59.45 -67.18 -27.80
N ALA A 336 60.02 -66.19 -27.12
CA ALA A 336 61.45 -66.09 -26.96
C ALA A 336 62.09 -67.34 -26.25
N ARG A 337 61.38 -67.83 -25.21
CA ARG A 337 61.78 -69.04 -24.47
C ARG A 337 61.78 -70.29 -25.38
N ILE A 338 60.79 -70.44 -26.22
CA ILE A 338 60.73 -71.55 -27.23
C ILE A 338 61.79 -71.35 -28.25
N GLN A 339 62.08 -70.17 -28.76
CA GLN A 339 63.15 -69.91 -29.73
C GLN A 339 64.54 -69.98 -29.09
N LEU A 340 64.66 -69.65 -27.82
CA LEU A 340 65.95 -69.69 -27.10
C LEU A 340 66.24 -71.05 -26.46
N ALA A 341 65.27 -71.98 -26.30
CA ALA A 341 65.51 -73.38 -25.89
C ALA A 341 66.52 -74.11 -26.84
N ASN A 342 66.64 -73.58 -28.01
CA ASN A 342 67.55 -74.15 -29.02
C ASN A 342 68.87 -73.36 -29.20
N ARG A 343 69.10 -72.28 -28.43
CA ARG A 343 70.40 -71.50 -28.54
C ARG A 343 70.91 -71.22 -27.10
N SER A 344 72.11 -71.57 -26.88
CA SER A 344 72.96 -71.57 -25.69
C SER A 344 72.51 -70.69 -24.46
N GLU A 345 72.80 -71.24 -23.26
CA GLU A 345 72.57 -70.64 -21.88
C GLU A 345 73.03 -69.19 -21.65
N ALA A 346 73.98 -68.75 -22.47
CA ALA A 346 74.55 -67.40 -22.37
C ALA A 346 73.54 -66.30 -22.79
N PHE A 347 72.65 -66.60 -23.74
CA PHE A 347 71.66 -65.65 -24.22
C PHE A 347 70.52 -65.47 -23.20
N LEU A 348 70.17 -66.57 -22.51
CA LEU A 348 69.14 -66.54 -21.45
C LEU A 348 69.50 -65.60 -20.27
N LYS A 349 70.79 -65.60 -19.95
CA LYS A 349 71.30 -64.79 -18.83
C LYS A 349 71.20 -63.26 -19.11
N ASN A 350 71.48 -62.89 -20.37
CA ASN A 350 71.36 -61.48 -20.78
C ASN A 350 69.88 -61.03 -20.88
N GLN A 351 69.01 -61.88 -21.46
CA GLN A 351 67.58 -61.56 -21.57
C GLN A 351 66.89 -61.47 -20.21
N PHE A 352 67.36 -62.27 -19.22
CA PHE A 352 66.85 -62.18 -17.87
C PHE A 352 67.19 -60.82 -17.14
N SER A 353 68.42 -60.31 -17.48
CA SER A 353 68.82 -58.98 -17.00
C SER A 353 68.00 -57.84 -17.58
N ASP A 354 67.74 -57.94 -18.90
CA ASP A 354 66.97 -56.93 -19.63
C ASP A 354 65.48 -56.87 -19.13
N LEU A 355 64.93 -58.07 -18.89
CA LEU A 355 63.57 -58.17 -18.32
C LEU A 355 63.45 -57.53 -16.94
N LYS A 356 64.47 -57.67 -16.09
CA LYS A 356 64.51 -57.06 -14.75
C LYS A 356 64.59 -55.53 -14.81
N GLN A 357 65.32 -55.02 -15.85
CA GLN A 357 65.39 -53.57 -16.07
C GLN A 357 64.04 -53.00 -16.58
N ILE A 358 63.37 -53.68 -17.56
CA ILE A 358 62.07 -53.28 -18.07
C ILE A 358 61.03 -53.29 -16.99
N SER A 359 61.02 -54.30 -16.11
CA SER A 359 60.09 -54.37 -14.95
C SER A 359 60.34 -53.23 -13.99
N ALA A 360 61.55 -52.82 -13.70
CA ALA A 360 61.89 -51.70 -12.85
C ALA A 360 61.44 -50.36 -13.44
N ILE A 361 61.63 -50.19 -14.76
CA ILE A 361 61.19 -49.00 -15.51
C ILE A 361 59.67 -48.91 -15.52
N ALA A 362 58.96 -50.02 -15.79
CA ALA A 362 57.49 -50.07 -15.81
C ALA A 362 56.91 -49.73 -14.44
N LYS A 363 57.50 -50.27 -13.35
CA LYS A 363 57.09 -49.97 -11.99
C LYS A 363 57.28 -48.51 -11.62
N ASN A 364 58.40 -47.92 -12.06
CA ASN A 364 58.67 -46.51 -11.81
C ASN A 364 57.74 -45.56 -12.66
N GLN A 365 57.45 -45.91 -13.89
CA GLN A 365 56.54 -45.16 -14.75
C GLN A 365 55.12 -45.24 -14.23
N THR A 366 54.66 -46.42 -13.83
CA THR A 366 53.34 -46.60 -13.23
C THR A 366 53.19 -45.78 -11.94
N HIS A 367 54.21 -45.81 -11.11
CA HIS A 367 54.21 -45.01 -9.88
C HIS A 367 54.14 -43.49 -10.16
N ARG A 368 54.93 -42.99 -11.11
CA ARG A 368 54.92 -41.59 -11.54
C ARG A 368 53.57 -41.20 -12.16
N TYR A 369 52.93 -42.07 -12.92
CA TYR A 369 51.65 -41.83 -13.54
C TYR A 369 50.53 -41.68 -12.47
N VAL A 370 50.49 -42.62 -11.53
CA VAL A 370 49.51 -42.58 -10.41
C VAL A 370 49.69 -41.31 -9.56
N THR A 371 50.95 -40.98 -9.24
CA THR A 371 51.27 -39.75 -8.47
C THR A 371 50.80 -38.48 -9.22
N ARG A 372 51.02 -38.45 -10.54
CA ARG A 372 50.57 -37.31 -11.38
C ARG A 372 49.04 -37.17 -11.43
N GLN A 373 48.34 -38.30 -11.52
CA GLN A 373 46.86 -38.29 -11.50
C GLN A 373 46.31 -37.84 -10.15
N ASN A 374 46.90 -38.31 -9.07
CA ASN A 374 46.50 -37.85 -7.72
C ASN A 374 46.72 -36.33 -7.52
N HIS A 375 47.81 -35.79 -8.04
CA HIS A 375 48.08 -34.37 -7.97
C HIS A 375 47.07 -33.52 -8.81
N LEU A 376 46.72 -34.03 -10.00
CA LEU A 376 45.68 -33.40 -10.84
C LEU A 376 44.30 -33.39 -10.15
N LEU A 377 44.00 -34.46 -9.44
CA LEU A 377 42.77 -34.60 -8.67
C LEU A 377 42.72 -33.60 -7.51
N GLU A 378 43.82 -33.49 -6.78
CA GLU A 378 43.97 -32.55 -5.67
C GLU A 378 43.85 -31.09 -6.17
N GLN A 379 44.49 -30.77 -7.31
CA GLN A 379 44.32 -29.45 -7.94
C GLN A 379 42.87 -29.17 -8.38
N SER A 380 42.19 -30.20 -8.93
CA SER A 380 40.79 -30.08 -9.33
C SER A 380 39.86 -29.85 -8.13
N GLY A 381 40.11 -30.58 -7.03
CA GLY A 381 39.42 -30.36 -5.75
C GLY A 381 39.63 -28.95 -5.18
N ASN A 382 40.87 -28.47 -5.26
CA ASN A 382 41.21 -27.11 -4.82
C ASN A 382 40.56 -26.04 -5.70
N LYS A 383 40.51 -26.24 -7.01
CA LYS A 383 39.79 -25.32 -7.94
C LYS A 383 38.30 -25.31 -7.67
N LEU A 384 37.71 -26.46 -7.41
CA LEU A 384 36.29 -26.56 -7.07
C LEU A 384 35.97 -25.80 -5.77
N ASN A 385 36.78 -26.03 -4.73
CA ASN A 385 36.66 -25.35 -3.47
C ASN A 385 36.84 -23.80 -3.60
N PHE A 386 37.78 -23.40 -4.44
CA PHE A 386 38.01 -21.99 -4.73
C PHE A 386 36.81 -21.37 -5.48
N ALA A 387 36.33 -22.05 -6.52
CA ALA A 387 35.17 -21.61 -7.30
C ALA A 387 33.91 -21.51 -6.41
N PHE A 388 33.74 -22.48 -5.52
CA PHE A 388 32.65 -22.44 -4.55
C PHE A 388 32.71 -21.20 -3.62
N ARG A 389 33.89 -20.95 -3.03
CA ARG A 389 34.11 -19.79 -2.19
C ARG A 389 33.84 -18.46 -2.95
N GLN A 390 34.32 -18.39 -4.18
CA GLN A 390 34.09 -17.24 -5.07
C GLN A 390 32.59 -17.03 -5.33
N GLN A 391 31.85 -18.12 -5.60
CA GLN A 391 30.40 -18.02 -5.86
C GLN A 391 29.62 -17.56 -4.61
N VAL A 392 30.01 -18.10 -3.44
CA VAL A 392 29.41 -17.66 -2.17
C VAL A 392 29.69 -16.17 -1.90
N LEU A 393 30.92 -15.73 -2.13
CA LEU A 393 31.29 -14.32 -1.95
C LEU A 393 30.55 -13.42 -2.94
N LYS A 394 30.44 -13.85 -4.19
CA LYS A 394 29.71 -13.11 -5.24
C LYS A 394 28.23 -12.97 -4.88
N ASN A 395 27.61 -14.05 -4.43
CA ASN A 395 26.20 -13.99 -4.00
C ASN A 395 26.01 -13.12 -2.75
N LYS A 396 26.97 -13.18 -1.81
CA LYS A 396 26.94 -12.30 -0.63
C LYS A 396 27.11 -10.83 -1.00
N SER A 397 27.99 -10.53 -1.95
CA SER A 397 28.16 -9.15 -2.44
C SER A 397 26.94 -8.66 -3.23
N LEU A 398 26.32 -9.53 -4.03
CA LEU A 398 25.07 -9.23 -4.73
C LEU A 398 23.93 -8.90 -3.75
N LEU A 399 23.79 -9.71 -2.69
CA LEU A 399 22.82 -9.43 -1.61
C LEU A 399 23.07 -8.05 -0.98
N GLN A 400 24.34 -7.74 -0.72
CA GLN A 400 24.72 -6.43 -0.17
C GLN A 400 24.42 -5.28 -1.15
N GLN A 401 24.66 -5.49 -2.44
CA GLN A 401 24.31 -4.51 -3.48
C GLN A 401 22.80 -4.31 -3.58
N PHE A 402 22.01 -5.39 -3.52
CA PHE A 402 20.54 -5.28 -3.51
C PHE A 402 20.05 -4.51 -2.28
N GLN A 403 20.59 -4.78 -1.11
CA GLN A 403 20.26 -4.01 0.10
C GLN A 403 20.55 -2.52 -0.07
N ASN A 404 21.72 -2.20 -0.63
CA ASN A 404 22.13 -0.82 -0.86
C ASN A 404 21.27 -0.16 -1.95
N LEU A 405 20.91 -0.90 -3.01
CA LEU A 405 20.07 -0.42 -4.10
C LEU A 405 18.65 -0.08 -3.61
N ILE A 406 18.09 -0.95 -2.77
CA ILE A 406 16.78 -0.72 -2.15
C ILE A 406 16.83 0.55 -1.28
N LYS A 407 17.86 0.68 -0.45
CA LYS A 407 18.08 1.88 0.36
C LYS A 407 18.18 3.14 -0.49
N PHE A 408 19.01 3.08 -1.53
CA PHE A 408 19.26 4.23 -2.40
C PHE A 408 17.99 4.64 -3.16
N ARG A 409 17.29 3.67 -3.77
CA ARG A 409 16.03 3.93 -4.48
C ARG A 409 14.94 4.48 -3.57
N SER A 410 14.82 3.93 -2.35
CA SER A 410 13.87 4.45 -1.38
C SER A 410 14.10 5.92 -1.07
N ILE A 411 15.37 6.28 -0.83
CA ILE A 411 15.76 7.67 -0.54
C ILE A 411 15.49 8.59 -1.75
N GLU A 412 15.81 8.13 -2.95
CA GLU A 412 15.63 8.89 -4.20
C GLU A 412 14.14 9.13 -4.50
N THR A 413 13.31 8.09 -4.30
CA THR A 413 11.86 8.20 -4.48
C THR A 413 11.26 9.23 -3.52
N ILE A 414 11.66 9.18 -2.24
CA ILE A 414 11.21 10.18 -1.24
C ILE A 414 11.57 11.59 -1.67
N LYS A 415 12.80 11.80 -2.14
CA LYS A 415 13.28 13.11 -2.53
C LYS A 415 12.50 13.65 -3.73
N THR A 416 12.18 12.76 -4.67
CA THR A 416 11.41 13.08 -5.86
C THR A 416 9.95 13.39 -5.50
N GLU A 417 9.36 12.58 -4.62
CA GLU A 417 7.98 12.77 -4.20
C GLU A 417 7.77 14.01 -3.35
N LYS A 418 8.76 14.36 -2.53
CA LYS A 418 8.74 15.62 -1.78
C LYS A 418 8.78 16.83 -2.70
N LYS A 419 9.51 16.70 -3.83
CA LYS A 419 9.59 17.75 -4.86
C LYS A 419 8.27 17.87 -5.63
N ASN A 420 7.67 16.73 -5.96
CA ASN A 420 6.36 16.65 -6.62
C ASN A 420 5.25 17.24 -5.74
N LEU A 421 5.26 16.92 -4.43
CA LEU A 421 4.33 17.46 -3.46
C LEU A 421 4.30 18.99 -3.49
N ASN A 422 5.46 19.58 -3.43
CA ASN A 422 5.59 21.04 -3.45
C ASN A 422 5.03 21.62 -4.76
N SER A 423 5.31 20.97 -5.90
CA SER A 423 4.82 21.44 -7.21
C SER A 423 3.29 21.30 -7.35
N ILE A 424 2.71 20.30 -6.72
CA ILE A 424 1.26 20.08 -6.72
C ILE A 424 0.56 21.07 -5.81
N GLN A 425 1.16 21.37 -4.67
CA GLN A 425 0.68 22.38 -3.74
C GLN A 425 0.59 23.77 -4.38
N GLU A 426 1.56 24.10 -5.25
CA GLU A 426 1.52 25.33 -6.06
C GLU A 426 0.43 25.28 -7.14
N LYS A 427 0.26 24.14 -7.81
CA LYS A 427 -0.78 23.96 -8.84
C LYS A 427 -2.18 24.03 -8.28
N LEU A 428 -2.42 23.46 -7.08
CA LEU A 428 -3.70 23.55 -6.37
C LEU A 428 -4.09 25.00 -6.05
N ARG A 429 -3.11 25.84 -5.71
CA ARG A 429 -3.31 27.28 -5.48
C ARG A 429 -3.76 28.05 -6.72
N LEU A 430 -3.41 27.52 -7.91
CA LEU A 430 -3.75 28.15 -9.18
C LEU A 430 -5.14 27.76 -9.73
N VAL A 431 -5.72 26.64 -9.24
CA VAL A 431 -6.99 26.09 -9.74
C VAL A 431 -8.18 26.38 -8.80
N ASP A 432 -7.91 27.07 -7.70
CA ASP A 432 -8.96 27.48 -6.77
C ASP A 432 -10.02 28.33 -7.48
N PRO A 433 -11.25 27.86 -7.50
CA PRO A 433 -12.35 28.56 -8.18
C PRO A 433 -12.53 30.02 -7.72
N GLN A 434 -12.20 30.32 -6.46
CA GLN A 434 -12.20 31.70 -5.97
C GLN A 434 -11.17 32.60 -6.65
N ASN A 435 -10.03 32.03 -7.04
CA ASN A 435 -9.01 32.78 -7.75
C ASN A 435 -9.42 33.07 -9.22
N ILE A 436 -10.27 32.24 -9.79
CA ILE A 436 -10.80 32.43 -11.14
C ILE A 436 -11.79 33.61 -11.17
N LEU A 437 -12.68 33.66 -10.20
CA LEU A 437 -13.62 34.77 -10.07
C LEU A 437 -12.89 36.10 -9.78
N LYS A 438 -11.85 36.10 -8.94
CA LYS A 438 -11.03 37.29 -8.66
C LYS A 438 -10.21 37.80 -9.86
N ARG A 439 -10.00 36.96 -10.88
CA ARG A 439 -9.35 37.34 -12.15
C ARG A 439 -10.29 37.99 -13.15
N GLY A 440 -11.52 38.27 -12.77
CA GLY A 440 -12.48 38.97 -13.60
C GLY A 440 -13.39 38.06 -14.43
N TYR A 441 -13.35 36.75 -14.19
CA TYR A 441 -14.33 35.86 -14.82
C TYR A 441 -15.64 35.92 -14.04
N SER A 442 -16.71 35.75 -14.74
CA SER A 442 -18.06 35.70 -14.19
C SER A 442 -18.76 34.39 -14.55
N LEU A 443 -19.64 33.96 -13.69
CA LEU A 443 -20.44 32.77 -13.92
C LEU A 443 -21.88 33.17 -14.13
N THR A 444 -22.37 32.97 -15.34
CA THR A 444 -23.77 33.30 -15.69
C THR A 444 -24.65 32.06 -15.59
N MET A 445 -25.75 32.20 -14.92
CA MET A 445 -26.72 31.16 -14.64
C MET A 445 -28.10 31.54 -15.13
N LEU A 446 -28.86 30.54 -15.53
CA LEU A 446 -30.28 30.67 -15.86
C LEU A 446 -31.04 29.65 -14.98
N ASN A 447 -31.99 30.12 -14.17
CA ASN A 447 -32.75 29.28 -13.25
C ASN A 447 -31.87 28.36 -12.36
N GLY A 448 -30.79 28.90 -11.81
CA GLY A 448 -29.88 28.17 -10.91
C GLY A 448 -28.92 27.19 -11.60
N LYS A 449 -28.89 27.10 -12.94
CA LYS A 449 -27.96 26.28 -13.69
C LYS A 449 -26.97 27.12 -14.49
N ILE A 450 -25.73 26.71 -14.53
CA ILE A 450 -24.67 27.41 -15.27
C ILE A 450 -25.02 27.41 -16.77
N LEU A 451 -25.02 28.59 -17.33
CA LEU A 451 -25.31 28.79 -18.77
C LEU A 451 -24.04 28.47 -19.57
N LYS A 452 -24.08 27.38 -20.31
CA LYS A 452 -22.94 26.94 -21.13
C LYS A 452 -23.11 27.24 -22.62
N SER A 453 -24.29 27.61 -23.03
CA SER A 453 -24.58 27.92 -24.43
C SER A 453 -25.71 28.95 -24.54
N VAL A 454 -25.55 29.85 -25.48
CA VAL A 454 -26.53 30.88 -25.82
C VAL A 454 -27.86 30.30 -26.33
N GLN A 455 -27.84 29.08 -26.86
CA GLN A 455 -29.04 28.40 -27.34
C GLN A 455 -30.07 28.05 -26.25
N LEU A 456 -29.64 28.04 -25.01
CA LEU A 456 -30.50 27.73 -23.87
C LEU A 456 -31.23 28.95 -23.30
N VAL A 457 -31.07 30.11 -23.92
CA VAL A 457 -31.59 31.37 -23.46
C VAL A 457 -32.62 31.90 -24.43
N LYS A 458 -33.69 32.50 -23.95
CA LYS A 458 -34.67 33.21 -24.74
C LYS A 458 -34.69 34.69 -24.35
N GLU A 459 -35.07 35.54 -25.27
CA GLU A 459 -35.29 36.95 -24.95
C GLU A 459 -36.34 37.08 -23.82
N GLY A 460 -36.04 37.88 -22.86
CA GLY A 460 -36.87 38.03 -21.66
C GLY A 460 -36.41 37.15 -20.50
N ASN A 461 -35.51 36.20 -20.67
CA ASN A 461 -34.99 35.41 -19.56
C ASN A 461 -34.16 36.28 -18.62
N LEU A 462 -34.33 36.04 -17.33
CA LEU A 462 -33.52 36.64 -16.28
C LEU A 462 -32.27 35.79 -16.09
N LEU A 463 -31.13 36.38 -16.29
CA LEU A 463 -29.84 35.74 -16.06
C LEU A 463 -29.24 36.29 -14.77
N GLU A 464 -28.75 35.39 -13.98
CA GLU A 464 -27.95 35.71 -12.77
C GLU A 464 -26.47 35.54 -13.12
N THR A 465 -25.71 36.61 -13.08
CA THR A 465 -24.26 36.57 -13.31
C THR A 465 -23.53 36.79 -11.99
N ARG A 466 -22.78 35.80 -11.57
CA ARG A 466 -22.02 35.81 -10.32
C ARG A 466 -20.59 36.30 -10.55
N LEU A 467 -20.22 37.30 -9.85
CA LEU A 467 -18.88 37.89 -9.82
C LEU A 467 -18.19 37.55 -8.48
N SER A 468 -16.97 37.96 -8.33
CA SER A 468 -16.19 37.75 -7.10
C SER A 468 -16.78 38.42 -5.85
N ASP A 469 -17.55 39.45 -6.00
CA ASP A 469 -18.06 40.35 -4.95
C ASP A 469 -19.57 40.49 -4.91
N GLY A 470 -20.26 39.76 -5.77
CA GLY A 470 -21.72 39.79 -5.80
C GLY A 470 -22.38 39.12 -7.01
N THR A 471 -23.65 39.27 -7.08
CA THR A 471 -24.44 38.75 -8.19
C THR A 471 -25.19 39.88 -8.90
N LEU A 472 -25.23 39.83 -10.20
CA LEU A 472 -25.98 40.74 -11.05
C LEU A 472 -27.10 39.97 -11.71
N GLU A 473 -28.30 40.52 -11.64
CA GLU A 473 -29.42 40.04 -12.42
C GLU A 473 -29.56 40.89 -13.70
N SER A 474 -29.71 40.24 -14.81
CA SER A 474 -29.89 40.90 -16.11
C SER A 474 -30.92 40.18 -16.96
N THR A 475 -31.70 40.96 -17.64
CA THR A 475 -32.67 40.39 -18.58
C THR A 475 -32.10 40.38 -20.00
N VAL A 476 -32.26 39.29 -20.65
CA VAL A 476 -31.79 39.14 -22.03
C VAL A 476 -32.66 39.97 -22.98
N LYS A 477 -32.06 41.02 -23.52
CA LYS A 477 -32.77 41.87 -24.51
C LYS A 477 -32.60 41.40 -25.93
N ARG A 478 -31.52 40.74 -26.25
CA ARG A 478 -31.23 40.27 -27.60
C ARG A 478 -30.23 39.13 -27.57
N ILE A 479 -30.41 38.16 -28.41
CA ILE A 479 -29.49 37.03 -28.59
C ILE A 479 -28.88 37.13 -29.97
N SER A 480 -27.54 37.11 -30.04
CA SER A 480 -26.81 36.98 -31.28
C SER A 480 -25.91 35.75 -31.20
N ASN A 481 -26.01 34.87 -32.16
CA ASN A 481 -25.10 33.74 -32.26
C ASN A 481 -23.88 34.19 -33.08
N SER A 482 -22.71 34.05 -32.54
CA SER A 482 -21.49 34.12 -33.36
C SER A 482 -21.33 32.78 -34.09
N GLN A 483 -21.13 32.89 -35.38
CA GLN A 483 -20.74 31.76 -36.23
C GLN A 483 -19.36 31.22 -35.84
#